data_6b00a7bd09624d39f40af66e173e77f3
#
_entry.id   6b00a7bd09624d39f40af66e173e77f3
#
_cell.length_a   1.000
_cell.length_b   1.000
_cell.length_c   1.000
_cell.angle_alpha   90.00
_cell.angle_beta   90.00
_cell.angle_gamma   90.00
#
_symmetry.space_group_name_H-M   'P 1'
#
loop_
_entity.id
_entity.type
_entity.pdbx_description
1 polymer ?
#
loop_
_entity_poly.entity_id
_entity_poly.type
_entity_poly.pdbx_seq_one_letter_code
_entity_poly.pdbx_strand_id
1 'polypeptide(L)'
;MASRKTPTRRSARPAPQAPPAPAMRLIFEYDGDVVRLISQQPVDMVVTGADLAQVHAPGTFVDARDSANRTLARVHARGMSDGSAEVFPEQPGGAIVRVAVERPRGAFTVVVPAPQAAAHVAVVRVAPDAAAPAGARAGADAASRAAAPLQSTELGSFPLQRKP
;
A
#
# COMPACT_ATOMS: atom_id res chain seq x y z
N MET A 1 36.02 -5.90 53.74
CA MET A 1 35.91 -5.81 52.24
C MET A 1 34.79 -6.73 51.82
N ALA A 2 33.64 -6.16 51.43
CA ALA A 2 32.47 -6.93 51.04
C ALA A 2 32.34 -6.91 49.50
N SER A 3 32.54 -8.07 48.86
CA SER A 3 32.39 -8.27 47.40
C SER A 3 30.91 -8.25 47.01
N ARG A 4 30.51 -7.25 46.22
CA ARG A 4 29.17 -7.17 45.60
C ARG A 4 29.10 -8.08 44.37
N LYS A 5 28.35 -9.17 44.47
CA LYS A 5 27.97 -10.03 43.34
C LYS A 5 26.98 -9.29 42.43
N THR A 6 27.39 -9.00 41.19
CA THR A 6 26.56 -8.45 40.14
C THR A 6 25.58 -9.54 39.62
N PRO A 7 24.28 -9.30 39.56
CA PRO A 7 23.34 -10.29 39.01
C PRO A 7 23.48 -10.36 37.48
N THR A 8 23.76 -11.53 36.95
CA THR A 8 23.81 -11.84 35.52
C THR A 8 22.41 -11.71 34.94
N ARG A 9 22.24 -10.75 34.03
CA ARG A 9 20.97 -10.52 33.27
C ARG A 9 20.73 -11.73 32.38
N ARG A 10 19.75 -12.57 32.73
CA ARG A 10 19.29 -13.68 31.92
C ARG A 10 18.68 -13.12 30.62
N SER A 11 19.33 -13.38 29.47
CA SER A 11 18.80 -13.05 28.16
C SER A 11 17.46 -13.79 27.97
N ALA A 12 16.38 -13.05 27.86
CA ALA A 12 15.07 -13.61 27.56
C ALA A 12 15.12 -14.26 26.17
N ARG A 13 14.78 -15.54 26.10
CA ARG A 13 14.62 -16.28 24.84
C ARG A 13 13.54 -15.56 24.01
N PRO A 14 13.81 -15.23 22.73
CA PRO A 14 12.79 -14.62 21.89
C PRO A 14 11.54 -15.51 21.84
N ALA A 15 10.38 -14.90 21.99
CA ALA A 15 9.10 -15.59 21.89
C ALA A 15 8.99 -16.26 20.51
N PRO A 16 8.35 -17.45 20.40
CA PRO A 16 8.11 -18.08 19.11
C PRO A 16 7.35 -17.11 18.21
N GLN A 17 7.91 -16.79 17.05
CA GLN A 17 7.22 -15.97 16.05
C GLN A 17 6.02 -16.78 15.55
N ALA A 18 4.84 -16.15 15.52
CA ALA A 18 3.67 -16.75 14.92
C ALA A 18 3.97 -17.11 13.45
N PRO A 19 3.45 -18.23 12.93
CA PRO A 19 3.65 -18.58 11.54
C PRO A 19 3.15 -17.44 10.64
N PRO A 20 3.84 -17.16 9.51
CA PRO A 20 3.42 -16.12 8.59
C PRO A 20 1.98 -16.34 8.14
N ALA A 21 1.21 -15.27 8.04
CA ALA A 21 -0.15 -15.36 7.53
C ALA A 21 -0.11 -15.85 6.07
N PRO A 22 -1.06 -16.72 5.66
CA PRO A 22 -1.17 -17.12 4.27
C PRO A 22 -1.29 -15.88 3.38
N ALA A 23 -0.72 -15.96 2.18
CA ALA A 23 -0.73 -14.85 1.24
C ALA A 23 -1.53 -15.19 -0.02
N MET A 24 -2.05 -14.14 -0.68
CA MET A 24 -2.80 -14.23 -1.92
C MET A 24 -2.15 -13.36 -2.99
N ARG A 25 -1.79 -13.96 -4.13
CA ARG A 25 -1.41 -13.22 -5.34
C ARG A 25 -2.67 -12.82 -6.08
N LEU A 26 -2.80 -11.54 -6.38
CA LEU A 26 -3.93 -10.94 -7.07
C LEU A 26 -3.43 -10.27 -8.34
N ILE A 27 -4.15 -10.47 -9.44
CA ILE A 27 -3.90 -9.80 -10.71
C ILE A 27 -5.12 -8.94 -11.02
N PHE A 28 -4.89 -7.66 -11.25
CA PHE A 28 -5.90 -6.68 -11.60
C PHE A 28 -5.65 -6.08 -12.96
N GLU A 29 -6.73 -5.77 -13.67
CA GLU A 29 -6.73 -4.80 -14.79
C GLU A 29 -7.36 -3.51 -14.34
N TYR A 30 -6.92 -2.40 -14.94
CA TYR A 30 -7.52 -1.09 -14.72
C TYR A 30 -7.67 -0.30 -16.02
N ASP A 31 -8.70 0.54 -16.06
CA ASP A 31 -8.99 1.51 -17.12
C ASP A 31 -9.46 2.81 -16.44
N GLY A 32 -8.55 3.76 -16.27
CA GLY A 32 -8.75 4.90 -15.39
C GLY A 32 -8.97 4.44 -13.95
N ASP A 33 -10.14 4.78 -13.39
CA ASP A 33 -10.55 4.43 -12.03
C ASP A 33 -11.31 3.10 -11.94
N VAL A 34 -11.63 2.49 -13.06
CA VAL A 34 -12.30 1.19 -13.09
C VAL A 34 -11.28 0.09 -12.92
N VAL A 35 -11.41 -0.70 -11.84
CA VAL A 35 -10.54 -1.82 -11.55
C VAL A 35 -11.33 -3.12 -11.63
N ARG A 36 -10.70 -4.17 -12.16
CA ARG A 36 -11.26 -5.53 -12.27
C ARG A 36 -10.26 -6.54 -11.72
N LEU A 37 -10.73 -7.46 -10.90
CA LEU A 37 -9.92 -8.58 -10.45
C LEU A 37 -9.97 -9.69 -11.50
N ILE A 38 -8.81 -10.06 -12.04
CA ILE A 38 -8.67 -11.08 -13.10
C ILE A 38 -8.34 -12.44 -12.51
N SER A 39 -7.50 -12.46 -11.45
CA SER A 39 -7.06 -13.73 -10.87
C SER A 39 -6.76 -13.58 -9.39
N GLN A 40 -7.05 -14.66 -8.65
CA GLN A 40 -6.64 -14.86 -7.26
C GLN A 40 -5.96 -16.21 -7.13
N GLN A 41 -4.79 -16.24 -6.50
CA GLN A 41 -4.04 -17.46 -6.29
C GLN A 41 -3.40 -17.47 -4.91
N PRO A 42 -3.65 -18.49 -4.07
CA PRO A 42 -2.90 -18.68 -2.85
C PRO A 42 -1.41 -18.87 -3.17
N VAL A 43 -0.55 -18.27 -2.38
CA VAL A 43 0.90 -18.39 -2.50
C VAL A 43 1.51 -18.59 -1.12
N ASP A 44 2.54 -19.46 -1.07
CA ASP A 44 3.30 -19.69 0.15
C ASP A 44 4.52 -18.76 0.16
N MET A 45 4.31 -17.56 0.64
CA MET A 45 5.38 -16.57 0.79
C MET A 45 5.10 -15.56 1.89
N VAL A 46 6.17 -15.06 2.49
CA VAL A 46 6.08 -13.97 3.47
C VAL A 46 5.91 -12.64 2.73
N VAL A 47 4.86 -11.91 3.06
CA VAL A 47 4.65 -10.57 2.54
C VAL A 47 5.30 -9.57 3.49
N THR A 48 6.33 -8.88 3.00
CA THR A 48 6.98 -7.78 3.71
C THR A 48 6.35 -6.45 3.32
N GLY A 49 6.35 -5.48 4.24
CA GLY A 49 5.82 -4.14 3.96
C GLY A 49 4.29 -4.06 3.88
N ALA A 50 3.58 -5.07 4.40
CA ALA A 50 2.13 -5.03 4.57
C ALA A 50 1.75 -4.24 5.82
N ASP A 51 2.28 -3.02 5.95
CA ASP A 51 2.20 -2.24 7.16
C ASP A 51 1.02 -1.26 7.09
N LEU A 52 0.18 -1.28 8.13
CA LEU A 52 -0.90 -0.31 8.31
C LEU A 52 -0.36 1.13 8.56
N ALA A 53 0.93 1.29 8.89
CA ALA A 53 1.56 2.60 9.04
C ALA A 53 1.62 3.41 7.72
N GLN A 54 1.50 2.77 6.55
CA GLN A 54 1.43 3.44 5.25
C GLN A 54 0.06 4.12 4.98
N VAL A 55 -0.84 4.13 5.95
CA VAL A 55 -2.19 4.73 5.82
C VAL A 55 -2.14 6.22 5.47
N HIS A 56 -1.02 6.89 5.73
CA HIS A 56 -0.86 8.34 5.59
C HIS A 56 -0.01 8.78 4.38
N ALA A 57 0.25 7.87 3.43
CA ALA A 57 0.98 8.23 2.21
C ALA A 57 0.03 8.28 1.00
N PRO A 58 0.20 9.26 0.08
CA PRO A 58 -0.50 9.23 -1.21
C PRO A 58 -0.10 8.00 -2.02
N GLY A 59 -1.03 7.46 -2.80
CA GLY A 59 -0.79 6.31 -3.66
C GLY A 59 -2.02 5.42 -3.80
N THR A 60 -1.85 4.33 -4.55
CA THR A 60 -2.88 3.29 -4.66
C THR A 60 -2.45 2.07 -3.85
N PHE A 61 -3.39 1.53 -3.10
CA PHE A 61 -3.17 0.41 -2.18
C PHE A 61 -4.18 -0.70 -2.40
N VAL A 62 -3.82 -1.91 -1.99
CA VAL A 62 -4.74 -3.03 -1.86
C VAL A 62 -4.84 -3.38 -0.38
N ASP A 63 -6.03 -3.23 0.16
CA ASP A 63 -6.38 -3.56 1.54
C ASP A 63 -6.97 -4.96 1.61
N ALA A 64 -6.45 -5.81 2.49
CA ALA A 64 -7.16 -7.00 2.92
C ALA A 64 -8.06 -6.64 4.11
N ARG A 65 -9.35 -6.91 4.00
CA ARG A 65 -10.36 -6.50 4.98
C ARG A 65 -11.18 -7.69 5.48
N ASP A 66 -11.65 -7.58 6.72
CA ASP A 66 -12.58 -8.56 7.29
C ASP A 66 -14.04 -8.28 6.85
N SER A 67 -14.97 -9.12 7.32
CA SER A 67 -16.41 -8.97 7.05
C SER A 67 -17.02 -7.70 7.62
N ALA A 68 -16.38 -7.07 8.61
CA ALA A 68 -16.77 -5.78 9.18
C ALA A 68 -16.09 -4.60 8.49
N ASN A 69 -15.45 -4.82 7.33
CA ASN A 69 -14.75 -3.82 6.53
C ASN A 69 -13.52 -3.18 7.22
N ARG A 70 -12.97 -3.82 8.27
CA ARG A 70 -11.75 -3.36 8.93
C ARG A 70 -10.53 -3.83 8.14
N THR A 71 -9.61 -2.92 7.88
CA THR A 71 -8.35 -3.24 7.19
C THR A 71 -7.44 -4.04 8.12
N LEU A 72 -7.08 -5.25 7.69
CA LEU A 72 -6.19 -6.17 8.38
C LEU A 72 -4.74 -6.06 7.88
N ALA A 73 -4.57 -5.73 6.60
CA ALA A 73 -3.28 -5.49 5.97
C ALA A 73 -3.46 -4.53 4.79
N ARG A 74 -2.42 -3.75 4.49
CA ARG A 74 -2.37 -2.82 3.36
C ARG A 74 -1.07 -3.00 2.60
N VAL A 75 -1.14 -3.12 1.28
CA VAL A 75 0.03 -3.25 0.41
C VAL A 75 -0.07 -2.22 -0.71
N HIS A 76 1.04 -1.58 -1.03
CA HIS A 76 1.09 -0.61 -2.13
C HIS A 76 0.90 -1.30 -3.49
N ALA A 77 -0.05 -0.84 -4.30
CA ALA A 77 -0.30 -1.33 -5.66
C ALA A 77 0.72 -0.74 -6.65
N ARG A 78 1.97 -1.20 -6.52
CA ARG A 78 3.04 -0.80 -7.44
C ARG A 78 2.71 -1.29 -8.84
N GLY A 79 2.77 -0.39 -9.83
CA GLY A 79 2.46 -0.70 -11.23
C GLY A 79 1.09 -0.21 -11.69
N MET A 80 0.22 0.24 -10.80
CA MET A 80 -0.92 1.05 -11.21
C MET A 80 -0.42 2.47 -11.48
N SER A 81 -0.61 2.98 -12.71
CA SER A 81 -0.18 4.32 -13.11
C SER A 81 -0.90 5.38 -12.28
N ASP A 82 -0.17 6.39 -11.87
CA ASP A 82 -0.67 7.60 -11.21
C ASP A 82 -1.23 8.66 -12.19
N GLY A 83 -1.42 8.27 -13.47
CA GLY A 83 -1.87 9.20 -14.52
C GLY A 83 -0.72 9.96 -15.17
N SER A 84 0.51 9.51 -15.01
CA SER A 84 1.67 10.10 -15.69
C SER A 84 2.51 9.04 -16.40
N ALA A 85 3.16 9.45 -17.50
CA ALA A 85 4.13 8.63 -18.23
C ALA A 85 5.40 9.44 -18.49
N GLU A 86 6.54 8.77 -18.46
CA GLU A 86 7.82 9.36 -18.85
C GLU A 86 8.07 9.09 -20.34
N VAL A 87 8.27 10.16 -21.08
CA VAL A 87 8.60 10.09 -22.51
C VAL A 87 10.09 10.34 -22.66
N PHE A 88 10.77 9.35 -23.22
CA PHE A 88 12.20 9.43 -23.52
C PHE A 88 12.38 10.13 -24.87
N PRO A 89 13.34 11.04 -24.98
CA PRO A 89 13.61 11.71 -26.25
C PRO A 89 14.18 10.73 -27.27
N GLU A 90 13.85 10.94 -28.55
CA GLU A 90 14.40 10.16 -29.66
C GLU A 90 15.91 10.42 -29.88
N GLN A 91 16.37 11.59 -29.46
CA GLN A 91 17.79 11.97 -29.60
C GLN A 91 18.55 11.69 -28.29
N PRO A 92 19.77 11.11 -28.37
CA PRO A 92 20.63 10.92 -27.21
C PRO A 92 20.93 12.24 -26.49
N GLY A 93 20.75 12.26 -25.17
CA GLY A 93 21.02 13.44 -24.34
C GLY A 93 19.87 14.44 -24.21
N GLY A 94 18.72 14.19 -24.82
CA GLY A 94 17.51 14.96 -24.60
C GLY A 94 16.94 14.73 -23.19
N ALA A 95 16.17 15.70 -22.70
CA ALA A 95 15.53 15.59 -21.39
C ALA A 95 14.34 14.61 -21.42
N ILE A 96 14.22 13.79 -20.38
CA ILE A 96 13.01 12.97 -20.13
C ILE A 96 11.89 13.93 -19.73
N VAL A 97 10.74 13.80 -20.38
CA VAL A 97 9.56 14.63 -20.13
C VAL A 97 8.47 13.78 -19.50
N ARG A 98 7.88 14.24 -18.38
CA ARG A 98 6.71 13.62 -17.80
C ARG A 98 5.45 14.22 -18.41
N VAL A 99 4.59 13.38 -18.99
CA VAL A 99 3.33 13.76 -19.59
C VAL A 99 2.17 13.19 -18.81
N ALA A 100 1.07 13.94 -18.72
CA ALA A 100 -0.17 13.44 -18.13
C ALA A 100 -0.83 12.45 -19.08
N VAL A 101 -1.35 11.36 -18.53
CA VAL A 101 -2.16 10.36 -19.23
C VAL A 101 -3.56 10.46 -18.65
N GLU A 102 -4.51 10.96 -19.43
CA GLU A 102 -5.89 11.21 -18.96
C GLU A 102 -6.60 9.95 -18.50
N ARG A 103 -6.36 8.83 -19.19
CA ARG A 103 -6.98 7.53 -18.87
C ARG A 103 -5.97 6.42 -18.95
N PRO A 104 -5.17 6.24 -17.89
CA PRO A 104 -4.17 5.18 -17.86
C PRO A 104 -4.85 3.81 -17.85
N ARG A 105 -4.32 2.89 -18.65
CA ARG A 105 -4.78 1.50 -18.72
C ARG A 105 -3.64 0.54 -18.48
N GLY A 106 -3.92 -0.58 -17.86
CA GLY A 106 -2.88 -1.58 -17.65
C GLY A 106 -3.34 -2.71 -16.75
N ALA A 107 -2.35 -3.49 -16.32
CA ALA A 107 -2.53 -4.53 -15.34
C ALA A 107 -1.44 -4.43 -14.28
N PHE A 108 -1.76 -4.83 -13.06
CA PHE A 108 -0.77 -4.95 -12.00
C PHE A 108 -0.99 -6.21 -11.18
N THR A 109 0.09 -6.68 -10.58
CA THR A 109 0.08 -7.83 -9.68
C THR A 109 0.49 -7.38 -8.30
N VAL A 110 -0.20 -7.87 -7.29
CA VAL A 110 0.14 -7.64 -5.89
C VAL A 110 0.01 -8.93 -5.09
N VAL A 111 0.85 -9.09 -4.08
CA VAL A 111 0.71 -10.16 -3.09
C VAL A 111 0.32 -9.53 -1.77
N VAL A 112 -0.81 -9.95 -1.22
CA VAL A 112 -1.34 -9.42 0.03
C VAL A 112 -1.38 -10.52 1.10
N PRO A 113 -1.13 -10.21 2.38
CA PRO A 113 -1.44 -11.12 3.46
C PRO A 113 -2.94 -11.40 3.46
N ALA A 114 -3.32 -12.65 3.56
CA ALA A 114 -4.72 -13.08 3.61
C ALA A 114 -4.99 -13.88 4.89
N PRO A 115 -4.91 -13.25 6.09
CA PRO A 115 -5.20 -13.93 7.34
C PRO A 115 -6.61 -14.54 7.31
N GLN A 116 -6.87 -15.53 8.16
CA GLN A 116 -8.14 -16.26 8.15
C GLN A 116 -9.37 -15.34 8.27
N ALA A 117 -9.23 -14.22 8.98
CA ALA A 117 -10.29 -13.22 9.13
C ALA A 117 -10.54 -12.37 7.86
N ALA A 118 -9.62 -12.35 6.88
CA ALA A 118 -9.82 -11.56 5.67
C ALA A 118 -10.97 -12.15 4.82
N ALA A 119 -11.95 -11.34 4.49
CA ALA A 119 -13.12 -11.71 3.72
C ALA A 119 -13.05 -11.20 2.27
N HIS A 120 -12.48 -10.03 2.06
CA HIS A 120 -12.37 -9.39 0.74
C HIS A 120 -11.13 -8.51 0.66
N VAL A 121 -10.81 -8.08 -0.55
CA VAL A 121 -9.78 -7.06 -0.81
C VAL A 121 -10.43 -5.83 -1.44
N ALA A 122 -9.93 -4.65 -1.09
CA ALA A 122 -10.35 -3.39 -1.68
C ALA A 122 -9.15 -2.68 -2.31
N VAL A 123 -9.33 -2.16 -3.53
CA VAL A 123 -8.36 -1.27 -4.16
C VAL A 123 -8.72 0.16 -3.78
N VAL A 124 -7.79 0.87 -3.16
CA VAL A 124 -8.03 2.17 -2.55
C VAL A 124 -6.99 3.17 -3.05
N ARG A 125 -7.46 4.31 -3.56
CA ARG A 125 -6.61 5.45 -3.89
C ARG A 125 -6.60 6.44 -2.72
N VAL A 126 -5.42 6.84 -2.30
CA VAL A 126 -5.20 7.88 -1.30
C VAL A 126 -4.53 9.07 -1.99
N ALA A 127 -5.18 10.21 -1.99
CA ALA A 127 -4.69 11.42 -2.62
C ALA A 127 -4.84 12.62 -1.67
N PRO A 128 -4.01 13.68 -1.84
CA PRO A 128 -4.24 14.94 -1.13
C PRO A 128 -5.63 15.49 -1.46
N ASP A 129 -6.30 16.03 -0.45
CA ASP A 129 -7.59 16.69 -0.64
C ASP A 129 -7.43 17.90 -1.59
N ALA A 130 -8.00 17.78 -2.80
CA ALA A 130 -7.99 18.86 -3.79
C ALA A 130 -8.80 20.08 -3.34
N ALA A 131 -9.72 19.93 -2.38
CA ALA A 131 -10.53 21.01 -1.83
C ALA A 131 -9.81 21.79 -0.70
N ALA A 132 -8.63 21.34 -0.25
CA ALA A 132 -7.85 22.08 0.73
C ALA A 132 -7.41 23.43 0.14
N PRO A 133 -7.76 24.58 0.77
CA PRO A 133 -7.53 25.90 0.19
C PRO A 133 -6.04 26.12 -0.09
N ALA A 134 -5.73 26.55 -1.32
CA ALA A 134 -4.37 26.83 -1.79
C ALA A 134 -3.65 27.94 -0.98
N GLY A 135 -4.36 28.68 -0.14
CA GLY A 135 -3.86 29.76 0.71
C GLY A 135 -2.93 29.34 1.85
N ALA A 136 -2.87 28.06 2.22
CA ALA A 136 -1.96 27.58 3.25
C ALA A 136 -0.51 27.38 2.75
N ARG A 137 -0.21 27.68 1.48
CA ARG A 137 1.09 27.41 0.84
C ARG A 137 2.06 28.58 0.81
N ALA A 138 1.61 29.79 1.09
CA ALA A 138 2.46 30.99 1.06
C ALA A 138 2.76 31.45 2.48
N GLY A 139 3.93 31.09 3.02
CA GLY A 139 4.48 31.72 4.22
C GLY A 139 4.76 30.84 5.43
N ALA A 140 4.62 29.51 5.36
CA ALA A 140 5.02 28.64 6.46
C ALA A 140 6.44 28.13 6.26
N ASP A 141 7.30 28.34 7.27
CA ASP A 141 8.62 27.72 7.37
C ASP A 141 8.55 26.20 7.14
N ALA A 142 9.61 25.63 6.55
CA ALA A 142 9.67 24.22 6.11
C ALA A 142 9.35 23.19 7.21
N ALA A 143 9.39 23.58 8.48
CA ALA A 143 9.08 22.74 9.64
C ALA A 143 7.57 22.67 9.98
N SER A 144 6.73 23.51 9.38
CA SER A 144 5.29 23.63 9.71
C SER A 144 4.36 23.27 8.56
N ARG A 145 4.83 22.51 7.56
CA ARG A 145 3.94 21.94 6.54
C ARG A 145 3.08 20.87 7.17
N ALA A 146 1.96 21.27 7.76
CA ALA A 146 0.87 20.34 8.02
C ALA A 146 0.57 19.63 6.69
N ALA A 147 0.75 18.30 6.66
CA ALA A 147 0.43 17.50 5.48
C ALA A 147 -1.03 17.79 5.11
N ALA A 148 -1.29 18.11 3.84
CA ALA A 148 -2.67 18.31 3.37
C ALA A 148 -3.51 17.08 3.78
N PRO A 149 -4.75 17.25 4.22
CA PRO A 149 -5.61 16.12 4.56
C PRO A 149 -5.69 15.17 3.37
N LEU A 150 -5.60 13.87 3.65
CA LEU A 150 -5.66 12.84 2.63
C LEU A 150 -7.10 12.35 2.50
N GLN A 151 -7.58 12.24 1.28
CA GLN A 151 -8.84 11.59 0.95
C GLN A 151 -8.57 10.18 0.43
N SER A 152 -9.44 9.25 0.82
CA SER A 152 -9.37 7.86 0.43
C SER A 152 -10.60 7.51 -0.41
N THR A 153 -10.38 7.05 -1.64
CA THR A 153 -11.43 6.63 -2.57
C THR A 153 -11.27 5.15 -2.85
N GLU A 154 -12.33 4.36 -2.63
CA GLU A 154 -12.37 2.96 -3.00
C GLU A 154 -12.69 2.83 -4.49
N LEU A 155 -11.80 2.18 -5.26
CA LEU A 155 -11.93 1.95 -6.70
C LEU A 155 -12.64 0.63 -7.00
N GLY A 156 -12.64 -0.31 -6.05
CA GLY A 156 -13.35 -1.58 -6.18
C GLY A 156 -13.09 -2.49 -4.99
N SER A 157 -14.04 -3.40 -4.73
CA SER A 157 -13.98 -4.40 -3.67
C SER A 157 -14.28 -5.78 -4.24
N PHE A 158 -13.51 -6.79 -3.83
CA PHE A 158 -13.54 -8.13 -4.42
C PHE A 158 -13.47 -9.19 -3.33
N PRO A 159 -14.40 -10.17 -3.30
CA PRO A 159 -14.38 -11.23 -2.30
C PRO A 159 -13.14 -12.12 -2.48
N LEU A 160 -12.53 -12.51 -1.37
CA LEU A 160 -11.43 -13.48 -1.38
C LEU A 160 -11.99 -14.89 -1.53
N GLN A 161 -11.57 -15.56 -2.60
CA GLN A 161 -11.90 -16.97 -2.83
C GLN A 161 -10.82 -17.83 -2.19
N ARG A 162 -11.17 -18.51 -1.11
CA ARG A 162 -10.30 -19.54 -0.51
C ARG A 162 -10.71 -20.87 -1.11
N LYS A 163 -9.77 -21.49 -1.82
CA LYS A 163 -9.98 -22.88 -2.23
C LYS A 163 -10.02 -23.75 -0.96
N PRO A 164 -11.03 -24.60 -0.79
CA PRO A 164 -11.13 -25.51 0.36
C PRO A 164 -9.93 -26.46 0.41
#